data_5d86dec990609eb9f9e80974c1d7e134
#
_entry.id   5d86dec990609eb9f9e80974c1d7e134
#
_cell.length_a   1.000
_cell.length_b   1.000
_cell.length_c   1.000
_cell.angle_alpha   90.00
_cell.angle_beta   90.00
_cell.angle_gamma   90.00
#
_symmetry.space_group_name_H-M   'P 1'
#
loop_
_entity.id
_entity.type
_entity.pdbx_description
1 polymer ?
#
loop_
_entity_poly.entity_id
_entity_poly.type
_entity_poly.pdbx_seq_one_letter_code
_entity_poly.pdbx_strand_id
1 'polypeptide(L)' 'MEHYSIFVMANKRGVLGWTLMKFDGRIYWNPTNKWYSSYNVARKIRDRLNDQLTGKSA' A
#
# COMPACT_ATOMS: atom_id res chain seq x y z
N MET A 1 14.34 -2.65 6.83
CA MET A 1 14.16 -1.96 5.54
C MET A 1 12.68 -1.62 5.37
N GLU A 2 12.39 -0.36 5.08
CA GLU A 2 11.01 0.08 4.90
C GLU A 2 10.52 -0.21 3.49
N HIS A 3 9.26 -0.60 3.37
CA HIS A 3 8.64 -0.79 2.07
C HIS A 3 7.12 -0.84 2.22
N TYR A 4 6.41 -0.63 1.12
CA TYR A 4 4.97 -0.77 1.05
C TYR A 4 4.60 -2.10 0.41
N SER A 5 3.53 -2.71 0.90
CA SER A 5 2.99 -3.95 0.34
C SER A 5 1.48 -3.82 0.19
N ILE A 6 0.91 -4.63 -0.71
CA ILE A 6 -0.53 -4.63 -0.94
C ILE A 6 -1.16 -5.72 -0.07
N PHE A 7 -2.20 -5.33 0.69
CA PHE A 7 -2.97 -6.26 1.51
C PHE A 7 -4.43 -6.19 1.10
N VAL A 8 -5.11 -7.31 1.27
CA VAL A 8 -6.56 -7.36 1.04
C VAL A 8 -7.26 -6.67 2.21
N MET A 9 -8.28 -5.87 1.89
CA MET A 9 -9.04 -5.16 2.91
C MET A 9 -10.47 -4.96 2.43
N ALA A 10 -11.43 -5.17 3.34
CA ALA A 10 -12.82 -4.89 3.06
C ALA A 10 -13.12 -3.42 3.35
N ASN A 11 -13.98 -2.82 2.52
CA ASN A 11 -14.45 -1.46 2.79
C ASN A 11 -15.62 -1.49 3.78
N LYS A 12 -16.21 -0.33 4.05
CA LYS A 12 -17.31 -0.22 5.02
C LYS A 12 -18.54 -1.03 4.61
N ARG A 13 -18.68 -1.33 3.34
CA ARG A 13 -19.79 -2.13 2.82
C ARG A 13 -19.47 -3.62 2.78
N GLY A 14 -18.28 -4.01 3.25
CA GLY A 14 -17.86 -5.40 3.21
C GLY A 14 -17.33 -5.86 1.87
N VAL A 15 -17.11 -4.94 0.93
CA VAL A 15 -16.57 -5.29 -0.39
C VAL A 15 -15.05 -5.44 -0.28
N LEU A 16 -14.54 -6.57 -0.76
CA LEU A 16 -13.10 -6.83 -0.73
C LEU A 16 -12.39 -5.99 -1.78
N GLY A 17 -11.26 -5.44 -1.39
CA GLY A 17 -10.36 -4.71 -2.27
C GLY A 17 -8.97 -4.76 -1.71
N TRP A 18 -8.21 -3.69 -1.87
CA TRP A 18 -6.81 -3.66 -1.48
C TRP A 18 -6.47 -2.38 -0.75
N THR A 19 -5.49 -2.47 0.14
CA THR A 19 -4.90 -1.31 0.80
C THR A 19 -3.40 -1.44 0.79
N LEU A 20 -2.71 -0.36 1.13
CA LEU A 20 -1.25 -0.35 1.19
C LEU A 20 -0.82 -0.29 2.64
N MET A 21 0.01 -1.26 3.02
CA MET A 21 0.60 -1.31 4.35
C MET A 21 2.07 -1.00 4.24
N LYS A 22 2.58 -0.22 5.17
CA LYS A 22 4.00 0.10 5.24
C LYS A 22 4.67 -0.76 6.28
N PHE A 23 5.75 -1.41 5.89
CA PHE A 23 6.61 -2.16 6.81
C PHE A 23 7.77 -1.24 7.22
N ASP A 24 7.91 -1.02 8.52
CA ASP A 24 8.94 -0.12 9.03
C ASP A 24 10.20 -0.85 9.49
N GLY A 25 10.30 -2.14 9.18
CA GLY A 25 11.39 -3.00 9.63
C GLY A 25 11.02 -3.87 10.81
N ARG A 26 9.87 -3.62 11.43
CA ARG A 26 9.39 -4.36 12.60
C ARG A 26 7.96 -4.83 12.44
N ILE A 27 7.06 -3.93 12.08
CA ILE A 27 5.64 -4.24 11.94
C ILE A 27 5.10 -3.57 10.68
N TYR A 28 3.94 -4.08 10.23
CA TYR A 28 3.16 -3.43 9.19
C TYR A 28 2.14 -2.50 9.83
N TRP A 29 1.92 -1.35 9.20
CA TRP A 29 0.88 -0.42 9.61
C TRP A 29 0.34 0.30 8.39
N ASN A 30 -0.85 0.90 8.52
CA ASN A 30 -1.57 1.49 7.40
C ASN A 30 -1.59 3.02 7.54
N PRO A 31 -0.60 3.72 6.96
CA PRO A 31 -0.51 5.17 7.16
C PRO A 31 -1.57 5.95 6.40
N THR A 32 -2.09 5.42 5.30
CA THR A 32 -3.06 6.14 4.47
C THR A 32 -4.49 5.77 4.79
N ASN A 33 -4.72 4.55 5.30
CA ASN A 33 -6.05 4.00 5.58
C ASN A 33 -6.98 4.13 4.37
N LYS A 34 -6.44 3.90 3.18
CA LYS A 34 -7.21 3.98 1.94
C LYS A 34 -7.54 2.60 1.41
N TRP A 35 -8.71 2.49 0.81
CA TRP A 35 -9.18 1.27 0.17
C TRP A 35 -9.21 1.50 -1.34
N TYR A 36 -8.73 0.52 -2.09
CA TYR A 36 -8.71 0.58 -3.56
C TYR A 36 -9.51 -0.57 -4.12
N SER A 37 -10.38 -0.28 -5.08
CA SER A 37 -11.17 -1.31 -5.74
C SER A 37 -10.41 -2.03 -6.85
N SER A 38 -9.27 -1.48 -7.28
CA SER A 38 -8.49 -2.02 -8.38
C SER A 38 -7.09 -2.39 -7.89
N TYR A 39 -6.71 -3.66 -8.12
CA TYR A 39 -5.37 -4.11 -7.80
C TYR A 39 -4.32 -3.33 -8.58
N ASN A 40 -4.58 -3.07 -9.87
CA ASN A 40 -3.62 -2.34 -10.71
C ASN A 40 -3.36 -0.94 -10.19
N VAL A 41 -4.40 -0.26 -9.70
CA VAL A 41 -4.24 1.08 -9.11
C VAL A 41 -3.39 0.99 -7.84
N ALA A 42 -3.71 0.04 -6.97
CA ALA A 42 -2.95 -0.14 -5.73
C ALA A 42 -1.49 -0.46 -6.03
N ARG A 43 -1.23 -1.30 -7.03
CA ARG A 43 0.12 -1.67 -7.44
C ARG A 43 0.92 -0.45 -7.91
N LYS A 44 0.32 0.38 -8.73
CA LYS A 44 0.99 1.58 -9.24
C LYS A 44 1.36 2.53 -8.11
N ILE A 45 0.46 2.71 -7.16
CA ILE A 45 0.71 3.58 -6.03
C ILE A 45 1.78 2.98 -5.12
N ARG A 46 1.73 1.65 -4.89
CA ARG A 46 2.76 0.97 -4.12
C ARG A 46 4.14 1.20 -4.72
N ASP A 47 4.26 1.01 -6.04
CA ASP A 47 5.54 1.15 -6.71
C ASP A 47 6.07 2.57 -6.60
N ARG A 48 5.19 3.56 -6.75
CA ARG A 48 5.57 4.97 -6.60
C ARG A 48 6.08 5.25 -5.20
N LEU A 49 5.36 4.77 -4.18
CA LEU A 49 5.75 5.01 -2.80
C LEU A 49 7.08 4.32 -2.46
N ASN A 50 7.28 3.11 -2.95
CA ASN A 50 8.54 2.41 -2.74
C ASN A 50 9.71 3.12 -3.43
N ASP A 51 9.48 3.66 -4.61
CA ASP A 51 10.50 4.44 -5.30
C ASP A 51 10.88 5.68 -4.49
N GLN A 52 9.91 6.34 -3.87
CA GLN A 52 10.18 7.49 -3.02
C GLN A 52 11.00 7.11 -1.80
N LEU A 53 10.70 5.95 -1.20
CA LEU A 53 11.45 5.49 -0.02
C LEU A 53 12.91 5.17 -0.35
N THR A 54 13.16 4.64 -1.55
CA THR A 54 14.52 4.27 -1.95
C THR A 54 15.28 5.41 -2.60
N GLY A 55 14.63 6.54 -2.82
CA GLY A 55 15.25 7.68 -3.49
C GLY A 55 15.47 7.48 -4.97
N LYS A 56 14.78 6.53 -5.57
CA LYS A 56 14.89 6.26 -7.00
C LYS A 56 13.90 7.07 -7.82
N SER A 57 13.67 8.29 -7.45
CA SER A 57 12.89 9.17 -8.31
C SER A 57 13.81 9.60 -9.44
N ALA A 58 13.65 8.98 -10.54
CA ALA A 58 14.37 9.41 -11.73
C ALA A 58 13.71 10.63 -12.33
#